data_424f8e92becae52d8620a5317e5eca7c
#
_entry.id   424f8e92becae52d8620a5317e5eca7c
#
_cell.length_a   1.000
_cell.length_b   1.000
_cell.length_c   1.000
_cell.angle_alpha   90.00
_cell.angle_beta   90.00
_cell.angle_gamma   90.00
#
_symmetry.space_group_name_H-M   'P 1'
#
loop_
_entity.id
_entity.type
_entity.pdbx_description
1 polymer ?
#
loop_
_entity_poly.entity_id
_entity_poly.type
_entity_poly.pdbx_seq_one_letter_code
_entity_poly.pdbx_strand_id
1 'polypeptide(L)'
;MAMLPQLIEDDILRLDETLHDFIGHTDATAALIIDKGGFLITHQGDSKDFDLTTIGALSAGAFMANQTIAGLVNETNFNSIYQQGEKFSMFVINVDEHSLLVVIFKAQAGIGVVKYYAANAVRAIAKQLQISHNRTPGEGLDLSVLNVADTQDVFRKKKRAKKTEA
;
A
#
# COMPACT_ATOMS: atom_id res chain seq x y z
N MET A 1 -14.02 9.88 11.52
CA MET A 1 -12.64 9.40 11.42
C MET A 1 -12.66 8.13 10.57
N ALA A 2 -12.03 8.16 9.41
CA ALA A 2 -11.81 6.92 8.68
C ALA A 2 -10.86 6.06 9.51
N MET A 3 -11.37 4.98 10.07
CA MET A 3 -10.50 3.96 10.67
C MET A 3 -9.72 3.31 9.53
N LEU A 4 -8.38 3.35 9.62
CA LEU A 4 -7.54 2.53 8.77
C LEU A 4 -8.02 1.08 8.82
N PRO A 5 -8.08 0.37 7.69
CA PRO A 5 -8.47 -1.03 7.71
C PRO A 5 -7.54 -1.81 8.64
N GLN A 6 -8.10 -2.69 9.43
CA GLN A 6 -7.28 -3.60 10.25
C GLN A 6 -6.72 -4.68 9.32
N LEU A 7 -5.60 -4.35 8.69
CA LEU A 7 -4.87 -5.28 7.83
C LEU A 7 -4.13 -6.30 8.70
N ILE A 8 -4.37 -7.57 8.43
CA ILE A 8 -3.62 -8.68 8.99
C ILE A 8 -2.60 -9.18 7.95
N GLU A 9 -1.68 -10.02 8.37
CA GLU A 9 -0.62 -10.55 7.51
C GLU A 9 -1.18 -11.24 6.25
N ASP A 10 -2.27 -12.00 6.37
CA ASP A 10 -2.92 -12.66 5.23
C ASP A 10 -3.47 -11.66 4.19
N ASP A 11 -3.98 -10.51 4.63
CA ASP A 11 -4.42 -9.45 3.72
C ASP A 11 -3.24 -8.90 2.92
N ILE A 12 -2.12 -8.63 3.58
CA ILE A 12 -0.90 -8.14 2.94
C ILE A 12 -0.36 -9.15 1.93
N LEU A 13 -0.33 -10.43 2.28
CA LEU A 13 0.11 -11.49 1.36
C LEU A 13 -0.74 -11.53 0.08
N ARG A 14 -2.06 -11.41 0.20
CA ARG A 14 -2.98 -11.40 -0.96
C ARG A 14 -2.83 -10.14 -1.82
N LEU A 15 -2.60 -9.00 -1.18
CA LEU A 15 -2.30 -7.75 -1.89
C LEU A 15 -0.96 -7.87 -2.63
N ASP A 16 0.05 -8.44 -2.00
CA ASP A 16 1.37 -8.67 -2.59
C ASP A 16 1.30 -9.62 -3.80
N GLU A 17 0.54 -10.71 -3.71
CA GLU A 17 0.28 -11.62 -4.83
C GLU A 17 -0.36 -10.88 -6.01
N THR A 18 -1.36 -10.04 -5.74
CA THR A 18 -2.03 -9.23 -6.76
C THR A 18 -1.06 -8.27 -7.45
N LEU A 19 -0.21 -7.59 -6.69
CA LEU A 19 0.79 -6.69 -7.25
C LEU A 19 1.87 -7.44 -8.01
N HIS A 20 2.30 -8.60 -7.52
CA HIS A 20 3.28 -9.45 -8.19
C HIS A 20 2.77 -9.91 -9.57
N ASP A 21 1.54 -10.40 -9.64
CA ASP A 21 0.90 -10.79 -10.89
C ASP A 21 0.76 -9.60 -11.85
N PHE A 22 0.35 -8.45 -11.33
CA PHE A 22 0.24 -7.22 -12.11
C PHE A 22 1.59 -6.82 -12.74
N ILE A 23 2.67 -6.83 -11.97
CA ILE A 23 4.02 -6.53 -12.47
C ILE A 23 4.44 -7.56 -13.51
N GLY A 24 4.18 -8.84 -13.29
CA GLY A 24 4.49 -9.90 -14.24
C GLY A 24 3.83 -9.72 -15.61
N HIS A 25 2.65 -9.10 -15.67
CA HIS A 25 1.94 -8.84 -16.92
C HIS A 25 2.28 -7.49 -17.58
N THR A 26 2.76 -6.52 -16.80
CA THR A 26 2.96 -5.14 -17.29
C THR A 26 4.41 -4.75 -17.47
N ASP A 27 5.35 -5.53 -16.95
CA ASP A 27 6.75 -5.12 -16.81
C ASP A 27 6.93 -3.79 -16.05
N ALA A 28 5.99 -3.44 -15.18
CA ALA A 28 6.12 -2.28 -14.33
C ALA A 28 7.34 -2.41 -13.42
N THR A 29 8.03 -1.31 -13.18
CA THR A 29 9.21 -1.28 -12.31
C THR A 29 8.82 -1.47 -10.86
N ALA A 30 7.77 -0.78 -10.42
CA ALA A 30 7.21 -0.93 -9.08
C ALA A 30 5.72 -0.63 -9.07
N ALA A 31 4.99 -1.25 -8.17
CA ALA A 31 3.59 -0.96 -7.90
C ALA A 31 3.37 -0.86 -6.40
N LEU A 32 2.63 0.16 -5.97
CA LEU A 32 2.37 0.48 -4.58
C LEU A 32 0.86 0.56 -4.34
N ILE A 33 0.43 0.04 -3.19
CA ILE A 33 -0.89 0.35 -2.64
C ILE A 33 -0.68 1.34 -1.50
N ILE A 34 -1.33 2.48 -1.59
CA ILE A 34 -1.27 3.53 -0.58
C ILE A 34 -2.68 3.90 -0.11
N ASP A 35 -2.79 4.43 1.09
CA ASP A 35 -4.02 5.09 1.47
C ASP A 35 -4.04 6.55 0.96
N LYS A 36 -5.22 7.16 0.90
CA LYS A 36 -5.36 8.55 0.45
C LYS A 36 -4.80 9.59 1.43
N GLY A 37 -4.45 9.17 2.65
CA GLY A 37 -3.67 9.95 3.61
C GLY A 37 -2.16 9.95 3.31
N GLY A 38 -1.72 9.12 2.37
CA GLY A 38 -0.32 9.08 1.91
C GLY A 38 0.53 7.98 2.55
N PHE A 39 -0.07 7.07 3.33
CA PHE A 39 0.65 5.95 3.94
C PHE A 39 0.79 4.78 2.98
N LEU A 40 2.00 4.24 2.89
CA LEU A 40 2.29 3.04 2.13
C LEU A 40 1.72 1.80 2.85
N ILE A 41 0.83 1.08 2.16
CA ILE A 41 0.26 -0.18 2.66
C ILE A 41 1.19 -1.33 2.32
N THR A 42 1.47 -1.53 1.04
CA THR A 42 2.44 -2.52 0.55
C THR A 42 2.91 -2.17 -0.86
N HIS A 43 3.98 -2.83 -1.30
CA HIS A 43 4.55 -2.64 -2.63
C HIS A 43 5.21 -3.90 -3.15
N GLN A 44 5.38 -3.99 -4.47
CA GLN A 44 6.13 -5.01 -5.16
C GLN A 44 6.97 -4.39 -6.30
N GLY A 45 7.97 -5.10 -6.75
CA GLY A 45 8.85 -4.71 -7.84
C GLY A 45 10.22 -4.20 -7.40
N ASP A 46 11.02 -3.71 -8.35
CA ASP A 46 12.36 -3.18 -8.10
C ASP A 46 12.27 -1.72 -7.65
N SER A 47 12.46 -1.52 -6.37
CA SER A 47 12.32 -0.22 -5.71
C SER A 47 13.62 0.36 -5.17
N LYS A 48 14.76 -0.24 -5.51
CA LYS A 48 16.08 0.12 -4.93
C LYS A 48 16.44 1.59 -5.11
N ASP A 49 16.05 2.19 -6.23
CA ASP A 49 16.37 3.56 -6.59
C ASP A 49 15.25 4.56 -6.24
N PHE A 50 14.18 4.11 -5.57
CA PHE A 50 13.01 4.93 -5.27
C PHE A 50 12.72 5.01 -3.78
N ASP A 51 12.48 6.21 -3.27
CA ASP A 51 11.86 6.42 -1.96
C ASP A 51 10.34 6.27 -2.08
N LEU A 52 9.87 5.03 -1.94
CA LEU A 52 8.46 4.69 -2.13
C LEU A 52 7.55 5.35 -1.09
N THR A 53 8.02 5.57 0.12
CA THR A 53 7.26 6.25 1.17
C THR A 53 6.96 7.69 0.78
N THR A 54 7.98 8.42 0.34
CA THR A 54 7.81 9.81 -0.13
C THR A 54 6.99 9.87 -1.42
N ILE A 55 7.23 8.98 -2.37
CA ILE A 55 6.43 8.89 -3.61
C ILE A 55 4.96 8.65 -3.28
N GLY A 56 4.67 7.74 -2.36
CA GLY A 56 3.29 7.46 -1.93
C GLY A 56 2.60 8.69 -1.33
N ALA A 57 3.25 9.38 -0.41
CA ALA A 57 2.71 10.59 0.20
C ALA A 57 2.44 11.70 -0.81
N LEU A 58 3.38 11.95 -1.72
CA LEU A 58 3.22 12.97 -2.77
C LEU A 58 2.17 12.57 -3.82
N SER A 59 2.08 11.29 -4.16
CA SER A 59 1.06 10.78 -5.09
C SER A 59 -0.35 10.96 -4.53
N ALA A 60 -0.54 10.70 -3.25
CA ALA A 60 -1.82 10.94 -2.56
C ALA A 60 -2.18 12.43 -2.60
N GLY A 61 -1.24 13.31 -2.28
CA GLY A 61 -1.44 14.77 -2.35
C GLY A 61 -1.80 15.25 -3.76
N ALA A 62 -1.10 14.77 -4.78
CA ALA A 62 -1.38 15.10 -6.18
C ALA A 62 -2.77 14.61 -6.60
N PHE A 63 -3.15 13.39 -6.21
CA PHE A 63 -4.47 12.85 -6.49
C PHE A 63 -5.57 13.70 -5.86
N MET A 64 -5.43 14.08 -4.59
CA MET A 64 -6.40 14.92 -3.90
C MET A 64 -6.51 16.31 -4.54
N ALA A 65 -5.41 16.92 -4.98
CA ALA A 65 -5.43 18.17 -5.72
C ALA A 65 -6.21 18.03 -7.05
N ASN A 66 -6.04 16.93 -7.76
CA ASN A 66 -6.78 16.65 -8.99
C ASN A 66 -8.28 16.45 -8.74
N GLN A 67 -8.71 15.94 -7.59
CA GLN A 67 -10.13 15.88 -7.25
C GLN A 67 -10.74 17.30 -7.11
N THR A 68 -9.99 18.23 -6.55
CA THR A 68 -10.41 19.64 -6.49
C THR A 68 -10.53 20.25 -7.90
N ILE A 69 -9.58 19.96 -8.79
CA ILE A 69 -9.63 20.40 -10.20
C ILE A 69 -10.84 19.79 -10.91
N ALA A 70 -11.19 18.55 -10.66
CA ALA A 70 -12.38 17.91 -11.25
C ALA A 70 -13.64 18.76 -10.99
N GLY A 71 -13.85 19.20 -9.75
CA GLY A 71 -14.97 20.09 -9.40
C GLY A 71 -14.96 21.42 -10.17
N LEU A 72 -13.78 21.96 -10.47
CA LEU A 72 -13.65 23.22 -11.23
C LEU A 72 -14.00 23.06 -12.72
N VAL A 73 -13.89 21.88 -13.27
CA VAL A 73 -14.29 21.57 -14.66
C VAL A 73 -15.65 20.86 -14.77
N ASN A 74 -16.41 20.90 -13.69
CA ASN A 74 -17.74 20.28 -13.58
C ASN A 74 -17.73 18.74 -13.73
N GLU A 75 -16.61 18.10 -13.36
CA GLU A 75 -16.54 16.67 -13.21
C GLU A 75 -16.82 16.25 -11.78
N THR A 76 -17.39 15.06 -11.59
CA THR A 76 -17.60 14.53 -10.24
C THR A 76 -16.26 14.17 -9.58
N ASN A 77 -15.41 13.48 -10.32
CA ASN A 77 -14.05 13.11 -9.89
C ASN A 77 -13.21 12.66 -11.09
N PHE A 78 -11.89 12.71 -10.94
CA PHE A 78 -10.96 12.02 -11.83
C PHE A 78 -10.57 10.67 -11.21
N ASN A 79 -10.64 9.61 -12.01
CA ASN A 79 -10.33 8.26 -11.54
C ASN A 79 -8.83 7.93 -11.55
N SER A 80 -8.05 8.66 -12.33
CA SER A 80 -6.62 8.38 -12.48
C SER A 80 -5.83 9.60 -12.94
N ILE A 81 -4.52 9.55 -12.69
CA ILE A 81 -3.54 10.51 -13.19
C ILE A 81 -2.45 9.74 -13.93
N TYR A 82 -2.14 10.19 -15.14
CA TYR A 82 -0.99 9.72 -15.90
C TYR A 82 0.06 10.81 -16.01
N GLN A 83 1.26 10.54 -15.53
CA GLN A 83 2.41 11.41 -15.59
C GLN A 83 3.48 10.78 -16.48
N GLN A 84 3.76 11.38 -17.62
CA GLN A 84 4.74 10.90 -18.58
C GLN A 84 6.08 11.59 -18.38
N GLY A 85 7.12 10.81 -18.15
CA GLY A 85 8.51 11.26 -18.08
C GLY A 85 9.35 10.75 -19.25
N GLU A 86 10.61 11.10 -19.28
CA GLU A 86 11.56 10.62 -20.29
C GLU A 86 12.08 9.21 -20.00
N LYS A 87 12.35 8.88 -18.74
CA LYS A 87 12.85 7.59 -18.30
C LYS A 87 11.76 6.74 -17.67
N PHE A 88 10.99 7.34 -16.79
CA PHE A 88 9.90 6.70 -16.06
C PHE A 88 8.61 7.49 -16.21
N SER A 89 7.53 6.77 -16.24
CA SER A 89 6.17 7.30 -16.15
C SER A 89 5.49 6.78 -14.90
N MET A 90 4.47 7.47 -14.45
CA MET A 90 3.67 7.06 -13.30
C MET A 90 2.19 7.05 -13.66
N PHE A 91 1.48 6.09 -13.12
CA PHE A 91 0.04 6.00 -13.21
C PHE A 91 -0.54 5.83 -11.81
N VAL A 92 -1.36 6.78 -11.38
CA VAL A 92 -2.06 6.74 -10.10
C VAL A 92 -3.53 6.53 -10.39
N ILE A 93 -4.10 5.47 -9.86
CA ILE A 93 -5.50 5.11 -10.10
C ILE A 93 -6.24 4.91 -8.78
N ASN A 94 -7.48 5.37 -8.74
CA ASN A 94 -8.36 5.15 -7.60
C ASN A 94 -8.70 3.67 -7.44
N VAL A 95 -8.56 3.15 -6.24
CA VAL A 95 -8.95 1.78 -5.89
C VAL A 95 -10.35 1.80 -5.27
N ASP A 96 -10.49 2.49 -4.16
CA ASP A 96 -11.75 2.64 -3.44
C ASP A 96 -11.84 4.02 -2.76
N GLU A 97 -12.75 4.17 -1.82
CA GLU A 97 -12.92 5.42 -1.08
C GLU A 97 -11.65 5.86 -0.33
N HIS A 98 -10.80 4.91 0.07
CA HIS A 98 -9.66 5.15 0.96
C HIS A 98 -8.30 4.92 0.34
N SER A 99 -8.21 4.27 -0.81
CA SER A 99 -6.96 3.71 -1.33
C SER A 99 -6.69 4.04 -2.78
N LEU A 100 -5.40 4.08 -3.13
CA LEU A 100 -4.88 4.31 -4.48
C LEU A 100 -3.89 3.20 -4.84
N LEU A 101 -3.82 2.88 -6.13
CA LEU A 101 -2.73 2.12 -6.74
C LEU A 101 -1.80 3.08 -7.48
N VAL A 102 -0.52 3.04 -7.16
CA VAL A 102 0.54 3.82 -7.83
C VAL A 102 1.43 2.87 -8.59
N VAL A 103 1.62 3.11 -9.88
CA VAL A 103 2.46 2.29 -10.76
C VAL A 103 3.58 3.14 -11.32
N ILE A 104 4.81 2.67 -11.17
CA ILE A 104 6.01 3.26 -11.77
C ILE A 104 6.48 2.32 -12.88
N PHE A 105 6.62 2.81 -14.08
CA PHE A 105 7.01 2.00 -15.24
C PHE A 105 7.93 2.78 -16.18
N LYS A 106 8.69 2.07 -17.00
CA LYS A 106 9.58 2.70 -17.98
C LYS A 106 8.74 3.45 -19.02
N ALA A 107 9.14 4.67 -19.35
CA ALA A 107 8.42 5.51 -20.30
C ALA A 107 8.21 4.86 -21.68
N GLN A 108 9.12 3.99 -22.09
CA GLN A 108 9.07 3.24 -23.35
C GLN A 108 7.94 2.20 -23.41
N ALA A 109 7.50 1.68 -22.26
CA ALA A 109 6.49 0.62 -22.19
C ALA A 109 5.08 1.10 -22.58
N GLY A 110 4.82 2.39 -22.52
CA GLY A 110 3.51 2.96 -22.81
C GLY A 110 2.47 2.67 -21.73
N ILE A 111 1.44 3.51 -21.68
CA ILE A 111 0.38 3.44 -20.66
C ILE A 111 -0.66 2.36 -20.95
N GLY A 112 -0.81 1.92 -22.20
CA GLY A 112 -1.92 1.04 -22.60
C GLY A 112 -1.96 -0.29 -21.87
N VAL A 113 -0.82 -0.97 -21.77
CA VAL A 113 -0.67 -2.25 -21.05
C VAL A 113 -0.94 -2.05 -19.56
N VAL A 114 -0.39 -1.00 -18.98
CA VAL A 114 -0.58 -0.67 -17.56
C VAL A 114 -2.07 -0.43 -17.27
N LYS A 115 -2.76 0.37 -18.06
CA LYS A 115 -4.21 0.62 -17.90
C LYS A 115 -5.05 -0.65 -18.02
N TYR A 116 -4.73 -1.50 -18.99
CA TYR A 116 -5.47 -2.72 -19.22
C TYR A 116 -5.44 -3.65 -18.01
N TYR A 117 -4.25 -3.94 -17.47
CA TYR A 117 -4.11 -4.81 -16.32
C TYR A 117 -4.47 -4.15 -15.00
N ALA A 118 -4.33 -2.82 -14.89
CA ALA A 118 -4.72 -2.07 -13.69
C ALA A 118 -6.21 -2.21 -13.38
N ALA A 119 -7.07 -2.32 -14.36
CA ALA A 119 -8.50 -2.50 -14.15
C ALA A 119 -8.83 -3.78 -13.35
N ASN A 120 -8.14 -4.88 -13.61
CA ASN A 120 -8.30 -6.12 -12.85
C ASN A 120 -7.64 -6.05 -11.48
N ALA A 121 -6.42 -5.51 -11.42
CA ALA A 121 -5.68 -5.34 -10.16
C ALA A 121 -6.47 -4.48 -9.17
N VAL A 122 -7.01 -3.35 -9.60
CA VAL A 122 -7.84 -2.46 -8.77
C VAL A 122 -9.04 -3.20 -8.18
N ARG A 123 -9.75 -4.01 -8.98
CA ARG A 123 -10.89 -4.78 -8.48
C ARG A 123 -10.49 -5.81 -7.41
N ALA A 124 -9.39 -6.51 -7.63
CA ALA A 124 -8.88 -7.49 -6.69
C ALA A 124 -8.41 -6.82 -5.38
N ILE A 125 -7.69 -5.71 -5.48
CA ILE A 125 -7.23 -4.92 -4.34
C ILE A 125 -8.42 -4.37 -3.55
N ALA A 126 -9.39 -3.74 -4.22
CA ALA A 126 -10.60 -3.20 -3.58
C ALA A 126 -11.36 -4.28 -2.81
N LYS A 127 -11.53 -5.46 -3.41
CA LYS A 127 -12.18 -6.60 -2.76
C LYS A 127 -11.45 -7.04 -1.50
N GLN A 128 -10.13 -7.15 -1.53
CA GLN A 128 -9.33 -7.55 -0.38
C GLN A 128 -9.38 -6.50 0.74
N LEU A 129 -9.29 -5.22 0.39
CA LEU A 129 -9.40 -4.13 1.36
C LEU A 129 -10.81 -4.06 1.97
N GLN A 130 -11.86 -4.35 1.23
CA GLN A 130 -13.22 -4.42 1.76
C GLN A 130 -13.38 -5.54 2.79
N ILE A 131 -12.75 -6.69 2.57
CA ILE A 131 -12.73 -7.80 3.54
C ILE A 131 -12.11 -7.33 4.86
N SER A 132 -10.98 -6.61 4.81
CA SER A 132 -10.32 -6.11 6.00
C SER A 132 -11.10 -4.99 6.70
N HIS A 133 -11.82 -4.13 5.97
CA HIS A 133 -12.69 -3.12 6.55
C HIS A 133 -13.90 -3.71 7.29
N ASN A 134 -14.43 -4.81 6.79
CA ASN A 134 -15.60 -5.48 7.40
C ASN A 134 -15.24 -6.39 8.57
N ARG A 135 -13.93 -6.52 8.87
CA ARG A 135 -13.47 -7.32 10.00
C ARG A 135 -13.78 -6.60 11.31
N THR A 136 -14.43 -7.31 12.25
CA THR A 136 -14.72 -6.77 13.57
C THR A 136 -13.43 -6.58 14.40
N PRO A 137 -13.32 -5.50 15.19
CA PRO A 137 -12.20 -5.33 16.10
C PRO A 137 -12.06 -6.53 17.03
N GLY A 138 -10.93 -7.25 16.93
CA GLY A 138 -10.64 -8.45 17.71
C GLY A 138 -10.51 -9.75 16.91
N GLU A 139 -11.05 -9.83 15.68
CA GLU A 139 -10.90 -11.01 14.82
C GLU A 139 -9.51 -11.15 14.16
N GLY A 140 -8.71 -10.08 14.15
CA GLY A 140 -7.41 -10.05 13.47
C GLY A 140 -6.18 -10.16 14.38
N LEU A 141 -6.34 -9.96 15.68
CA LEU A 141 -5.27 -10.05 16.66
C LEU A 141 -5.70 -10.98 17.79
N ASP A 142 -5.42 -12.26 17.62
CA ASP A 142 -5.44 -13.17 18.75
C ASP A 142 -4.21 -12.86 19.63
N LEU A 143 -4.38 -11.92 20.54
CA LEU A 143 -3.37 -11.56 21.55
C LEU A 143 -3.14 -12.69 22.56
N SER A 144 -3.92 -13.77 22.52
CA SER A 144 -3.72 -14.93 23.36
C SER A 144 -2.44 -15.72 23.01
N VAL A 145 -1.94 -15.54 21.78
CA VAL A 145 -0.66 -16.11 21.33
C VAL A 145 0.54 -15.28 21.81
N LEU A 146 0.35 -14.03 22.17
CA LEU A 146 1.35 -13.23 22.87
C LEU A 146 1.38 -13.66 24.33
N ASN A 147 2.09 -14.77 24.57
CA ASN A 147 2.32 -15.28 25.91
C ASN A 147 3.14 -14.28 26.70
N VAL A 148 2.48 -13.42 27.48
CA VAL A 148 3.09 -12.41 28.35
C VAL A 148 4.05 -13.05 29.38
N ALA A 149 4.05 -14.40 29.50
CA ALA A 149 4.95 -15.16 30.36
C ALA A 149 6.43 -15.06 29.93
N ASP A 150 6.72 -14.88 28.63
CA ASP A 150 8.10 -14.81 28.13
C ASP A 150 8.82 -13.49 28.46
N THR A 151 8.10 -12.43 28.77
CA THR A 151 8.72 -11.15 29.15
C THR A 151 9.26 -11.16 30.58
N GLN A 152 8.75 -12.00 31.45
CA GLN A 152 9.25 -12.09 32.83
C GLN A 152 10.64 -12.77 32.92
N ASP A 153 10.94 -13.70 32.03
CA ASP A 153 12.22 -14.38 32.02
C ASP A 153 13.37 -13.53 31.44
N VAL A 154 13.07 -12.62 30.53
CA VAL A 154 14.05 -11.68 29.96
C VAL A 154 14.53 -10.68 31.05
N PHE A 155 13.64 -10.26 31.94
CA PHE A 155 14.00 -9.36 33.05
C PHE A 155 14.69 -10.08 34.23
N ARG A 156 14.45 -11.37 34.45
CA ARG A 156 15.13 -12.14 35.50
C ARG A 156 16.61 -12.42 35.20
N LYS A 157 16.98 -12.64 33.93
CA LYS A 157 18.39 -12.86 33.53
C LYS A 157 19.26 -11.63 33.73
N LYS A 158 18.72 -10.42 33.61
CA LYS A 158 19.49 -9.18 33.82
C LYS A 158 19.85 -8.90 35.31
N LYS A 159 19.08 -9.40 36.27
CA LYS A 159 19.36 -9.23 37.70
C LYS A 159 20.47 -10.16 38.25
N ARG A 160 20.71 -11.29 37.58
CA ARG A 160 21.76 -12.23 37.99
C ARG A 160 23.18 -11.84 37.54
N ALA A 161 23.30 -11.07 36.45
CA ALA A 161 24.58 -10.64 35.91
C ALA A 161 25.21 -9.47 36.70
N LYS A 162 24.49 -8.81 37.60
CA LYS A 162 25.00 -7.69 38.42
C LYS A 162 25.44 -8.07 39.84
N LYS A 163 25.44 -9.36 40.20
CA LYS A 163 25.78 -9.80 41.58
C LYS A 163 27.04 -10.65 41.67
N THR A 164 27.86 -10.71 40.61
CA THR A 164 29.10 -11.53 40.62
C THR A 164 30.37 -10.70 40.40
N GLU A 165 30.32 -9.38 40.56
CA GLU A 165 31.49 -8.55 40.69
C GLU A 165 31.37 -7.67 41.95
N ALA A 166 31.72 -8.24 43.05
CA ALA A 166 32.08 -7.54 44.28
C ALA A 166 33.12 -8.41 45.01
#